data_0d5d5dff8bde9c2cd01a9aedf17935d6
#
_entry.id   0d5d5dff8bde9c2cd01a9aedf17935d6
#
_cell.length_a   1.000
_cell.length_b   1.000
_cell.length_c   1.000
_cell.angle_alpha   90.00
_cell.angle_beta   90.00
_cell.angle_gamma   90.00
#
_symmetry.space_group_name_H-M   'P 1'
#
loop_
_entity.id
_entity.type
_entity.pdbx_description
1 polymer ?
#
loop_
_entity_poly.entity_id
_entity_poly.type
_entity_poly.pdbx_seq_one_letter_code
_entity_poly.pdbx_strand_id
1 'polypeptide(L)'
;MKAENSFAFNPTGPLIAMFAIWITLNGCTSPDKSTLPRLRWYVFDEPSGTFAEAAKHCSSASGGAYQIKLVPLPADADQQREQLVRRLAASDSDIDIIGMDVIWTAEFAQAGWILPWTADKAATARQGRLQPSILSATYQGRLWAAPFTANAQLLWYRKDRIEHPPRTWNEMIRMAEAFGEEGAVLAQGERYEGLTVFFTSLLASAGGSVLDETGRHVALAQRPTRQALAIMQRLADSPASDPALSTAREDQARLRFETGKAVFMINYPFVWPSANQNAPEVAVHMGWARWPGVTEDRPSRVAIGGINLGIGAYSRHPELAFRAATCLAGQAHQRMAAIRAGLPPTIEALYDAPEVRAKLPFADLLRATLKDAVQRPPTPLYNDISLAISRTLHPMKAIVPDRDIKRLRAAVRRALRSEGLL
;
A
#
# COMPACT_ATOMS: atom_id res chain seq x y z
N MET A 1 -76.75 -16.24 -11.04
CA MET A 1 -77.14 -16.49 -12.45
C MET A 1 -75.96 -17.25 -13.04
N LYS A 2 -76.07 -18.62 -13.08
CA LYS A 2 -76.36 -19.53 -14.17
C LYS A 2 -75.55 -19.16 -15.43
N ALA A 3 -74.76 -19.99 -16.08
CA ALA A 3 -75.08 -21.35 -16.47
C ALA A 3 -73.82 -22.20 -16.66
N GLU A 4 -73.97 -23.44 -16.28
CA GLU A 4 -73.24 -24.62 -16.70
C GLU A 4 -73.37 -24.87 -18.21
N ASN A 5 -72.45 -25.50 -18.84
CA ASN A 5 -72.68 -26.46 -19.94
C ASN A 5 -71.60 -27.51 -19.99
N SER A 6 -72.01 -28.69 -19.60
CA SER A 6 -71.39 -29.98 -19.86
C SER A 6 -71.57 -30.41 -21.28
N PHE A 7 -70.59 -31.03 -21.96
CA PHE A 7 -70.82 -31.93 -23.07
C PHE A 7 -69.99 -33.22 -22.92
N ALA A 8 -70.61 -34.28 -23.24
CA ALA A 8 -70.34 -35.66 -22.98
C ALA A 8 -69.37 -36.32 -23.95
N PHE A 9 -68.72 -37.36 -23.46
CA PHE A 9 -67.93 -38.39 -24.13
C PHE A 9 -68.71 -39.11 -25.24
N ASN A 10 -67.95 -39.51 -26.30
CA ASN A 10 -68.22 -40.69 -27.07
C ASN A 10 -66.92 -41.33 -27.60
N PRO A 11 -66.71 -42.64 -27.41
CA PRO A 11 -65.50 -43.34 -27.78
C PRO A 11 -65.74 -44.28 -28.98
N THR A 12 -64.97 -44.14 -30.02
CA THR A 12 -64.69 -45.26 -30.97
C THR A 12 -63.64 -44.85 -31.99
N GLY A 13 -62.55 -45.59 -32.12
CA GLY A 13 -61.57 -45.48 -33.19
C GLY A 13 -60.30 -46.27 -32.91
N PRO A 14 -59.64 -46.87 -33.87
CA PRO A 14 -58.90 -48.13 -33.76
C PRO A 14 -57.44 -47.99 -33.29
N LEU A 15 -56.97 -49.08 -32.67
CA LEU A 15 -55.60 -49.33 -32.29
C LEU A 15 -54.63 -49.21 -33.50
N ILE A 16 -53.73 -48.25 -33.42
CA ILE A 16 -52.51 -48.25 -34.28
C ILE A 16 -51.34 -48.60 -33.35
N ALA A 17 -50.72 -49.73 -33.61
CA ALA A 17 -49.50 -50.18 -32.95
C ALA A 17 -48.33 -49.28 -33.34
N MET A 18 -47.83 -48.46 -32.40
CA MET A 18 -46.62 -47.68 -32.59
C MET A 18 -45.41 -48.49 -32.17
N PHE A 19 -44.60 -48.89 -33.12
CA PHE A 19 -43.25 -49.42 -32.95
C PHE A 19 -42.38 -48.29 -32.35
N ALA A 20 -41.95 -48.44 -31.11
CA ALA A 20 -41.00 -47.55 -30.50
C ALA A 20 -39.57 -47.87 -31.04
N ILE A 21 -39.06 -47.06 -31.94
CA ILE A 21 -37.64 -47.04 -32.32
C ILE A 21 -36.87 -46.39 -31.21
N TRP A 22 -36.15 -47.15 -30.45
CA TRP A 22 -35.14 -46.65 -29.51
C TRP A 22 -33.93 -46.15 -30.33
N ILE A 23 -33.88 -44.86 -30.62
CA ILE A 23 -32.68 -44.19 -31.07
C ILE A 23 -31.80 -43.96 -29.86
N THR A 24 -30.77 -44.77 -29.64
CA THR A 24 -29.68 -44.48 -28.68
C THR A 24 -28.89 -43.32 -29.25
N LEU A 25 -29.21 -42.11 -28.82
CA LEU A 25 -28.34 -40.94 -28.95
C LEU A 25 -27.12 -41.16 -28.05
N ASN A 26 -26.08 -41.77 -28.63
CA ASN A 26 -24.73 -41.64 -28.09
C ASN A 26 -24.34 -40.17 -28.24
N GLY A 27 -24.71 -39.37 -27.26
CA GLY A 27 -24.17 -38.02 -27.08
C GLY A 27 -22.68 -38.13 -26.81
N CYS A 28 -21.86 -37.89 -27.83
CA CYS A 28 -20.47 -37.51 -27.62
C CYS A 28 -20.52 -36.22 -26.79
N THR A 29 -20.41 -36.33 -25.48
CA THR A 29 -19.99 -35.21 -24.62
C THR A 29 -18.57 -34.88 -25.05
N SER A 30 -18.45 -33.88 -25.93
CA SER A 30 -17.18 -33.20 -26.15
C SER A 30 -16.63 -32.87 -24.80
N PRO A 31 -15.34 -33.20 -24.47
CA PRO A 31 -14.75 -32.78 -23.21
C PRO A 31 -14.90 -31.27 -23.18
N ASP A 32 -15.62 -30.79 -22.17
CA ASP A 32 -15.76 -29.39 -21.85
C ASP A 32 -14.35 -28.80 -21.91
N LYS A 33 -14.10 -27.88 -22.84
CA LYS A 33 -12.83 -27.17 -22.93
C LYS A 33 -12.73 -26.49 -21.58
N SER A 34 -12.03 -27.12 -20.63
CA SER A 34 -11.80 -26.61 -19.31
C SER A 34 -11.27 -25.20 -19.47
N THR A 35 -12.14 -24.24 -19.24
CA THR A 35 -11.74 -22.84 -19.29
C THR A 35 -10.65 -22.66 -18.24
N LEU A 36 -9.47 -22.22 -18.67
CA LEU A 36 -8.33 -21.99 -17.79
C LEU A 36 -8.77 -21.26 -16.53
N PRO A 37 -8.37 -21.73 -15.33
CA PRO A 37 -8.64 -21.02 -14.09
C PRO A 37 -8.21 -19.55 -14.21
N ARG A 38 -9.14 -18.62 -13.95
CA ARG A 38 -8.89 -17.19 -13.98
C ARG A 38 -8.67 -16.71 -12.56
N LEU A 39 -7.42 -16.36 -12.22
CA LEU A 39 -7.04 -15.80 -10.93
C LEU A 39 -7.20 -14.27 -10.98
N ARG A 40 -7.99 -13.72 -10.09
CA ARG A 40 -8.18 -12.27 -9.98
C ARG A 40 -7.17 -11.70 -9.00
N TRP A 41 -6.40 -10.73 -9.48
CA TRP A 41 -5.44 -9.98 -8.68
C TRP A 41 -5.97 -8.57 -8.44
N TYR A 42 -6.42 -8.31 -7.22
CA TYR A 42 -6.88 -7.02 -6.74
C TYR A 42 -5.69 -6.20 -6.30
N VAL A 43 -5.43 -5.09 -6.95
CA VAL A 43 -4.30 -4.19 -6.66
C VAL A 43 -4.65 -2.79 -7.16
N PHE A 44 -4.04 -1.75 -6.60
CA PHE A 44 -4.26 -0.39 -7.08
C PHE A 44 -3.90 -0.25 -8.57
N ASP A 45 -4.56 0.69 -9.24
CA ASP A 45 -4.30 0.99 -10.65
C ASP A 45 -2.95 1.68 -10.81
N GLU A 46 -1.97 0.93 -11.32
CA GLU A 46 -0.60 1.40 -11.52
C GLU A 46 -0.45 1.87 -12.99
N PRO A 47 -0.24 3.20 -13.21
CA PRO A 47 -0.40 3.78 -14.55
C PRO A 47 0.69 3.41 -15.55
N SER A 48 1.85 2.87 -15.12
CA SER A 48 2.93 2.46 -16.05
C SER A 48 2.64 1.17 -16.81
N GLY A 49 1.56 0.45 -16.46
CA GLY A 49 1.21 -0.85 -17.03
C GLY A 49 2.08 -2.01 -16.55
N THR A 50 2.97 -1.78 -15.60
CA THR A 50 3.90 -2.78 -15.08
C THR A 50 3.17 -4.00 -14.49
N PHE A 51 2.07 -3.79 -13.77
CA PHE A 51 1.31 -4.89 -13.17
C PHE A 51 0.57 -5.72 -14.21
N ALA A 52 0.05 -5.08 -15.27
CA ALA A 52 -0.58 -5.79 -16.38
C ALA A 52 0.42 -6.68 -17.13
N GLU A 53 1.62 -6.18 -17.35
CA GLU A 53 2.68 -6.96 -18.00
C GLU A 53 3.16 -8.12 -17.11
N ALA A 54 3.32 -7.91 -15.82
CA ALA A 54 3.66 -8.97 -14.87
C ALA A 54 2.59 -10.07 -14.85
N ALA A 55 1.30 -9.70 -14.83
CA ALA A 55 0.18 -10.63 -14.88
C ALA A 55 0.18 -11.44 -16.18
N LYS A 56 0.42 -10.79 -17.32
CA LYS A 56 0.53 -11.45 -18.64
C LYS A 56 1.71 -12.43 -18.67
N HIS A 57 2.88 -11.99 -18.21
CA HIS A 57 4.08 -12.83 -18.19
C HIS A 57 3.90 -14.05 -17.29
N CYS A 58 3.40 -13.88 -16.05
CA CYS A 58 3.15 -15.00 -15.14
C CYS A 58 2.07 -15.95 -15.63
N SER A 59 1.05 -15.44 -16.33
CA SER A 59 0.05 -16.30 -17.01
C SER A 59 0.70 -17.16 -18.08
N SER A 60 1.53 -16.58 -18.95
CA SER A 60 2.24 -17.31 -20.01
C SER A 60 3.21 -18.33 -19.43
N ALA A 61 3.99 -17.96 -18.41
CA ALA A 61 4.95 -18.82 -17.73
C ALA A 61 4.29 -19.97 -16.95
N SER A 62 2.97 -19.91 -16.72
CA SER A 62 2.23 -21.00 -16.04
C SER A 62 2.12 -22.29 -16.86
N GLY A 63 2.42 -22.24 -18.16
CA GLY A 63 2.22 -23.39 -19.07
C GLY A 63 0.75 -23.76 -19.27
N GLY A 64 -0.15 -22.76 -19.18
CA GLY A 64 -1.60 -22.99 -19.31
C GLY A 64 -2.29 -23.46 -18.02
N ALA A 65 -1.64 -23.34 -16.87
CA ALA A 65 -2.24 -23.71 -15.59
C ALA A 65 -3.26 -22.68 -15.09
N TYR A 66 -3.06 -21.40 -15.39
CA TYR A 66 -3.95 -20.28 -15.01
C TYR A 66 -3.76 -19.05 -15.88
N GLN A 67 -4.71 -18.13 -15.80
CA GLN A 67 -4.62 -16.78 -16.34
C GLN A 67 -4.85 -15.78 -15.18
N ILE A 68 -3.96 -14.79 -15.04
CA ILE A 68 -4.14 -13.70 -14.05
C ILE A 68 -4.91 -12.56 -14.71
N LYS A 69 -5.99 -12.13 -14.07
CA LYS A 69 -6.77 -10.94 -14.44
C LYS A 69 -6.58 -9.87 -13.37
N LEU A 70 -6.07 -8.71 -13.75
CA LEU A 70 -6.04 -7.54 -12.89
C LEU A 70 -7.46 -7.03 -12.62
N VAL A 71 -7.70 -6.67 -11.38
CA VAL A 71 -8.90 -5.96 -10.92
C VAL A 71 -8.41 -4.70 -10.22
N PRO A 72 -8.49 -3.54 -10.88
CA PRO A 72 -7.96 -2.31 -10.32
C PRO A 72 -8.78 -1.88 -9.09
N LEU A 73 -8.06 -1.49 -8.05
CA LEU A 73 -8.58 -0.84 -6.86
C LEU A 73 -8.36 0.67 -6.98
N PRO A 74 -9.10 1.50 -6.21
CA PRO A 74 -8.86 2.94 -6.14
C PRO A 74 -7.40 3.28 -5.82
N ALA A 75 -6.96 4.49 -6.11
CA ALA A 75 -5.62 4.97 -5.77
C ALA A 75 -5.45 5.19 -4.25
N ASP A 76 -6.52 5.59 -3.56
CA ASP A 76 -6.55 5.86 -2.13
C ASP A 76 -6.57 4.56 -1.31
N ALA A 77 -5.64 4.40 -0.37
CA ALA A 77 -5.47 3.18 0.43
C ALA A 77 -6.68 2.89 1.34
N ASP A 78 -7.31 3.92 1.90
CA ASP A 78 -8.49 3.74 2.77
C ASP A 78 -9.69 3.22 1.96
N GLN A 79 -9.89 3.72 0.73
CA GLN A 79 -10.92 3.24 -0.20
C GLN A 79 -10.63 1.82 -0.68
N GLN A 80 -9.36 1.49 -0.98
CA GLN A 80 -8.96 0.12 -1.32
C GLN A 80 -9.33 -0.84 -0.19
N ARG A 81 -8.93 -0.50 1.04
CA ARG A 81 -9.23 -1.32 2.21
C ARG A 81 -10.73 -1.51 2.40
N GLU A 82 -11.51 -0.43 2.34
CA GLU A 82 -12.97 -0.50 2.50
C GLU A 82 -13.61 -1.45 1.48
N GLN A 83 -13.20 -1.36 0.22
CA GLN A 83 -13.70 -2.23 -0.84
C GLN A 83 -13.33 -3.70 -0.60
N LEU A 84 -12.06 -3.98 -0.21
CA LEU A 84 -11.59 -5.32 0.08
C LEU A 84 -12.28 -5.92 1.31
N VAL A 85 -12.36 -5.17 2.41
CA VAL A 85 -12.99 -5.63 3.66
C VAL A 85 -14.45 -6.03 3.45
N ARG A 86 -15.23 -5.23 2.73
CA ARG A 86 -16.64 -5.55 2.42
C ARG A 86 -16.77 -6.88 1.69
N ARG A 87 -15.91 -7.15 0.71
CA ARG A 87 -15.94 -8.38 -0.08
C ARG A 87 -15.42 -9.58 0.71
N LEU A 88 -14.31 -9.42 1.42
CA LEU A 88 -13.72 -10.48 2.25
C LEU A 88 -14.66 -10.88 3.40
N ALA A 89 -15.32 -9.93 4.04
CA ALA A 89 -16.33 -10.19 5.06
C ALA A 89 -17.55 -10.95 4.50
N ALA A 90 -17.86 -10.76 3.20
CA ALA A 90 -18.88 -11.53 2.49
C ALA A 90 -18.39 -12.89 1.97
N SER A 91 -17.17 -13.31 2.33
CA SER A 91 -16.55 -14.58 1.89
C SER A 91 -16.46 -14.71 0.37
N ASP A 92 -16.16 -13.60 -0.32
CA ASP A 92 -16.09 -13.53 -1.77
C ASP A 92 -14.99 -14.44 -2.33
N SER A 93 -15.42 -15.50 -3.00
CA SER A 93 -14.52 -16.51 -3.59
C SER A 93 -13.82 -16.07 -4.87
N ASP A 94 -14.12 -14.87 -5.35
CA ASP A 94 -13.51 -14.30 -6.55
C ASP A 94 -12.24 -13.48 -6.24
N ILE A 95 -11.83 -13.42 -4.98
CA ILE A 95 -10.59 -12.77 -4.56
C ILE A 95 -9.50 -13.84 -4.42
N ASP A 96 -8.60 -13.93 -5.41
CA ASP A 96 -7.50 -14.90 -5.39
C ASP A 96 -6.22 -14.31 -4.84
N ILE A 97 -5.79 -13.16 -5.37
CA ILE A 97 -4.56 -12.47 -4.97
C ILE A 97 -4.91 -11.02 -4.62
N ILE A 98 -4.37 -10.56 -3.50
CA ILE A 98 -4.59 -9.21 -2.99
C ILE A 98 -3.24 -8.49 -2.93
N GLY A 99 -3.11 -7.36 -3.64
CA GLY A 99 -2.06 -6.39 -3.42
C GLY A 99 -2.42 -5.55 -2.19
N MET A 100 -1.92 -5.96 -1.04
CA MET A 100 -2.22 -5.33 0.25
C MET A 100 -1.21 -4.24 0.57
N ASP A 101 -1.67 -3.07 1.02
CA ASP A 101 -0.76 -2.20 1.79
C ASP A 101 -0.17 -3.00 2.96
N VAL A 102 1.09 -2.76 3.26
CA VAL A 102 1.84 -3.48 4.31
C VAL A 102 1.15 -3.43 5.67
N ILE A 103 0.32 -2.41 5.94
CA ILE A 103 -0.40 -2.24 7.20
C ILE A 103 -1.59 -3.16 7.38
N TRP A 104 -2.12 -3.77 6.29
CA TRP A 104 -3.33 -4.61 6.38
C TRP A 104 -3.02 -6.05 6.76
N THR A 105 -1.73 -6.46 6.76
CA THR A 105 -1.34 -7.85 7.03
C THR A 105 -1.89 -8.37 8.36
N ALA A 106 -1.77 -7.62 9.44
CA ALA A 106 -2.25 -8.05 10.76
C ALA A 106 -3.78 -8.16 10.82
N GLU A 107 -4.50 -7.20 10.25
CA GLU A 107 -5.97 -7.20 10.22
C GLU A 107 -6.49 -8.38 9.41
N PHE A 108 -6.02 -8.55 8.16
CA PHE A 108 -6.53 -9.58 7.25
C PHE A 108 -6.16 -10.98 7.73
N ALA A 109 -4.99 -11.14 8.36
CA ALA A 109 -4.59 -12.39 8.99
C ALA A 109 -5.46 -12.73 10.21
N GLN A 110 -5.70 -11.76 11.11
CA GLN A 110 -6.53 -11.94 12.31
C GLN A 110 -7.99 -12.24 11.97
N ALA A 111 -8.51 -11.61 10.92
CA ALA A 111 -9.87 -11.82 10.44
C ALA A 111 -10.04 -13.15 9.67
N GLY A 112 -8.94 -13.87 9.38
CA GLY A 112 -8.98 -15.09 8.59
C GLY A 112 -9.30 -14.88 7.11
N TRP A 113 -9.04 -13.68 6.58
CA TRP A 113 -9.33 -13.30 5.19
C TRP A 113 -8.23 -13.66 4.21
N ILE A 114 -7.03 -13.96 4.70
CA ILE A 114 -5.90 -14.39 3.88
C ILE A 114 -5.29 -15.69 4.42
N LEU A 115 -4.66 -16.44 3.54
CA LEU A 115 -4.00 -17.71 3.87
C LEU A 115 -2.54 -17.50 4.28
N PRO A 116 -2.03 -18.24 5.30
CA PRO A 116 -0.64 -18.17 5.66
C PRO A 116 0.26 -18.84 4.62
N TRP A 117 1.42 -18.24 4.38
CA TRP A 117 2.50 -18.84 3.61
C TRP A 117 3.27 -19.82 4.51
N THR A 118 3.35 -21.08 4.11
CA THR A 118 3.96 -22.16 4.93
C THR A 118 5.07 -22.88 4.17
N ALA A 119 5.94 -23.58 4.91
CA ALA A 119 7.02 -24.40 4.37
C ALA A 119 7.83 -23.71 3.26
N ASP A 120 8.04 -24.38 2.13
CA ASP A 120 8.85 -23.89 1.02
C ASP A 120 8.31 -22.61 0.38
N LYS A 121 6.99 -22.41 0.38
CA LYS A 121 6.37 -21.16 -0.08
C LYS A 121 6.85 -19.98 0.76
N ALA A 122 6.88 -20.12 2.09
CA ALA A 122 7.35 -19.08 2.99
C ALA A 122 8.88 -18.85 2.86
N ALA A 123 9.66 -19.90 2.69
CA ALA A 123 11.09 -19.81 2.47
C ALA A 123 11.41 -19.02 1.20
N THR A 124 10.77 -19.38 0.09
CA THR A 124 10.88 -18.66 -1.20
C THR A 124 10.45 -17.20 -1.09
N ALA A 125 9.34 -16.93 -0.41
CA ALA A 125 8.83 -15.56 -0.25
C ALA A 125 9.72 -14.67 0.64
N ARG A 126 10.58 -15.24 1.48
CA ARG A 126 11.56 -14.51 2.32
C ARG A 126 12.92 -14.35 1.68
N GLN A 127 13.26 -15.20 0.72
CA GLN A 127 14.62 -15.29 0.18
C GLN A 127 15.11 -13.97 -0.41
N GLY A 128 16.25 -13.48 0.08
CA GLY A 128 16.93 -12.29 -0.43
C GLY A 128 16.19 -10.97 -0.25
N ARG A 129 15.15 -10.92 0.59
CA ARG A 129 14.37 -9.70 0.82
C ARG A 129 14.87 -8.91 2.01
N LEU A 130 14.66 -7.60 1.94
CA LEU A 130 14.92 -6.68 3.05
C LEU A 130 14.11 -7.10 4.29
N GLN A 131 14.75 -7.13 5.45
CA GLN A 131 14.13 -7.55 6.71
C GLN A 131 12.87 -6.75 7.06
N PRO A 132 12.81 -5.41 6.93
CA PRO A 132 11.58 -4.66 7.18
C PRO A 132 10.40 -5.08 6.30
N SER A 133 10.65 -5.47 5.04
CA SER A 133 9.60 -5.98 4.15
C SER A 133 9.08 -7.36 4.59
N ILE A 134 9.97 -8.23 5.09
CA ILE A 134 9.56 -9.53 5.66
C ILE A 134 8.71 -9.30 6.92
N LEU A 135 9.11 -8.38 7.79
CA LEU A 135 8.37 -8.05 9.00
C LEU A 135 6.98 -7.50 8.68
N SER A 136 6.85 -6.66 7.65
CA SER A 136 5.54 -6.12 7.23
C SER A 136 4.56 -7.19 6.74
N ALA A 137 5.07 -8.31 6.24
CA ALA A 137 4.28 -9.45 5.78
C ALA A 137 4.07 -10.53 6.87
N THR A 138 4.58 -10.27 8.09
CA THR A 138 4.57 -11.23 9.20
C THR A 138 3.63 -10.74 10.31
N TYR A 139 2.78 -11.64 10.80
CA TYR A 139 1.92 -11.39 11.95
C TYR A 139 1.91 -12.63 12.86
N GLN A 140 2.08 -12.44 14.17
CA GLN A 140 2.18 -13.52 15.16
C GLN A 140 3.18 -14.63 14.76
N GLY A 141 4.37 -14.23 14.29
CA GLY A 141 5.45 -15.14 13.90
C GLY A 141 5.26 -15.89 12.57
N ARG A 142 4.12 -15.74 11.91
CA ARG A 142 3.79 -16.40 10.64
C ARG A 142 3.84 -15.42 9.48
N LEU A 143 4.33 -15.89 8.33
CA LEU A 143 4.28 -15.14 7.08
C LEU A 143 2.87 -15.25 6.46
N TRP A 144 2.24 -14.13 6.13
CA TRP A 144 0.87 -14.07 5.60
C TRP A 144 0.79 -13.55 4.17
N ALA A 145 1.89 -13.00 3.68
CA ALA A 145 1.94 -12.50 2.31
C ALA A 145 3.37 -12.58 1.77
N ALA A 146 3.53 -12.53 0.44
CA ALA A 146 4.84 -12.35 -0.18
C ALA A 146 5.14 -10.86 -0.32
N PRO A 147 6.26 -10.33 0.24
CA PRO A 147 6.66 -8.96 -0.01
C PRO A 147 6.91 -8.72 -1.51
N PHE A 148 6.26 -7.69 -2.08
CA PHE A 148 6.34 -7.40 -3.51
C PHE A 148 7.06 -6.08 -3.79
N THR A 149 6.57 -4.96 -3.26
CA THR A 149 7.26 -3.68 -3.31
C THR A 149 7.50 -3.16 -1.90
N ALA A 150 8.59 -2.41 -1.71
CA ALA A 150 8.81 -1.63 -0.51
C ALA A 150 8.64 -0.14 -0.83
N ASN A 151 8.46 0.69 0.19
CA ASN A 151 8.43 2.13 -0.01
C ASN A 151 8.93 2.86 1.23
N ALA A 152 9.61 3.98 1.02
CA ALA A 152 10.09 4.86 2.07
C ALA A 152 10.14 6.30 1.53
N GLN A 153 9.70 7.25 2.34
CA GLN A 153 9.82 8.65 1.99
C GLN A 153 11.28 9.11 2.04
N LEU A 154 11.65 9.95 1.07
CA LEU A 154 12.92 10.66 1.00
C LEU A 154 12.68 12.17 1.06
N LEU A 155 13.72 12.91 1.33
CA LEU A 155 13.76 14.34 1.08
C LEU A 155 14.16 14.57 -0.38
N TRP A 156 13.33 15.30 -1.12
CA TRP A 156 13.59 15.82 -2.46
C TRP A 156 13.83 17.32 -2.36
N TYR A 157 14.84 17.83 -3.06
CA TYR A 157 15.19 19.24 -2.98
C TYR A 157 15.70 19.78 -4.32
N ARG A 158 15.73 21.10 -4.47
CA ARG A 158 16.24 21.82 -5.63
C ARG A 158 17.75 22.07 -5.47
N LYS A 159 18.59 21.31 -6.21
CA LYS A 159 20.08 21.42 -6.18
C LYS A 159 20.59 22.77 -6.66
N ASP A 160 19.84 23.43 -7.53
CA ASP A 160 20.16 24.78 -8.04
C ASP A 160 19.92 25.87 -6.98
N ARG A 161 19.25 25.56 -5.88
CA ARG A 161 18.95 26.48 -4.78
C ARG A 161 19.57 26.07 -3.45
N ILE A 162 19.79 24.81 -3.27
CA ILE A 162 20.30 24.21 -2.02
C ILE A 162 21.59 23.47 -2.32
N GLU A 163 22.70 24.00 -1.81
CA GLU A 163 24.03 23.43 -1.98
C GLU A 163 24.17 22.11 -1.20
N HIS A 164 23.68 22.10 0.06
CA HIS A 164 23.73 20.93 0.93
C HIS A 164 22.35 20.63 1.51
N PRO A 165 21.88 19.37 1.43
CA PRO A 165 20.58 19.02 1.99
C PRO A 165 20.57 19.15 3.52
N PRO A 166 19.46 19.61 4.13
CA PRO A 166 19.34 19.80 5.56
C PRO A 166 19.43 18.45 6.31
N ARG A 167 20.08 18.45 7.45
CA ARG A 167 20.22 17.29 8.33
C ARG A 167 19.03 17.09 9.25
N THR A 168 18.37 18.20 9.63
CA THR A 168 17.22 18.18 10.55
C THR A 168 16.02 18.94 10.00
N TRP A 169 14.83 18.62 10.49
CA TRP A 169 13.61 19.35 10.18
C TRP A 169 13.69 20.84 10.50
N ASN A 170 14.31 21.16 11.63
CA ASN A 170 14.49 22.55 12.03
C ASN A 170 15.41 23.32 11.09
N GLU A 171 16.43 22.68 10.58
CA GLU A 171 17.32 23.24 9.59
C GLU A 171 16.59 23.43 8.25
N MET A 172 15.88 22.39 7.78
CA MET A 172 15.10 22.45 6.54
C MET A 172 14.09 23.60 6.52
N ILE A 173 13.32 23.76 7.60
CA ILE A 173 12.35 24.84 7.70
C ILE A 173 13.04 26.20 7.66
N ARG A 174 14.14 26.41 8.40
CA ARG A 174 14.89 27.68 8.38
C ARG A 174 15.49 27.98 6.97
N MET A 175 16.03 26.97 6.30
CA MET A 175 16.54 27.13 4.93
C MET A 175 15.42 27.52 3.97
N ALA A 176 14.27 26.89 4.09
CA ALA A 176 13.10 27.19 3.26
C ALA A 176 12.58 28.63 3.50
N GLU A 177 12.53 29.09 4.76
CA GLU A 177 12.11 30.44 5.14
C GLU A 177 12.94 31.53 4.46
N ALA A 178 14.21 31.28 4.17
CA ALA A 178 15.10 32.23 3.48
C ALA A 178 14.73 32.49 2.01
N PHE A 179 13.92 31.63 1.39
CA PHE A 179 13.46 31.79 0.00
C PHE A 179 12.10 32.50 -0.13
N GLY A 180 11.47 32.91 0.99
CA GLY A 180 10.17 33.56 0.97
C GLY A 180 9.08 32.67 0.34
N GLU A 181 8.28 33.22 -0.58
CA GLU A 181 7.16 32.51 -1.21
C GLU A 181 7.58 31.29 -2.06
N GLU A 182 8.82 31.26 -2.53
CA GLU A 182 9.37 30.12 -3.29
C GLU A 182 9.98 29.04 -2.39
N GLY A 183 10.05 29.29 -1.08
CA GLY A 183 10.67 28.43 -0.09
C GLY A 183 9.80 27.28 0.45
N ALA A 184 8.69 26.94 -0.21
CA ALA A 184 7.75 25.97 0.31
C ALA A 184 8.39 24.61 0.62
N VAL A 185 8.02 24.05 1.78
CA VAL A 185 8.25 22.67 2.19
C VAL A 185 6.96 21.87 1.95
N LEU A 186 6.98 20.98 1.00
CA LEU A 186 5.83 20.16 0.62
C LEU A 186 5.82 18.86 1.43
N ALA A 187 4.70 18.59 2.07
CA ALA A 187 4.47 17.38 2.87
C ALA A 187 3.00 16.96 2.82
N GLN A 188 2.68 15.77 3.33
CA GLN A 188 1.33 15.23 3.41
C GLN A 188 0.67 15.71 4.71
N GLY A 189 -0.30 16.61 4.62
CA GLY A 189 -0.97 17.22 5.77
C GLY A 189 -2.47 17.05 5.82
N GLU A 190 -3.10 16.45 4.80
CA GLU A 190 -4.52 16.11 4.81
C GLU A 190 -4.84 15.06 5.89
N ARG A 191 -6.11 14.99 6.29
CA ARG A 191 -6.58 14.02 7.29
C ARG A 191 -6.80 12.63 6.70
N TYR A 192 -5.74 11.87 6.51
CA TYR A 192 -5.73 10.49 6.00
C TYR A 192 -4.50 9.74 6.53
N GLU A 193 -4.26 8.53 6.06
CA GLU A 193 -3.12 7.69 6.45
C GLU A 193 -1.76 8.39 6.29
N GLY A 194 -1.56 9.22 5.25
CA GLY A 194 -0.29 9.93 5.04
C GLY A 194 0.10 10.86 6.20
N LEU A 195 -0.87 11.49 6.87
CA LEU A 195 -0.60 12.28 8.09
C LEU A 195 -0.13 11.38 9.25
N THR A 196 -0.69 10.19 9.38
CA THR A 196 -0.25 9.18 10.36
C THR A 196 1.15 8.68 10.05
N VAL A 197 1.49 8.44 8.78
CA VAL A 197 2.84 8.10 8.32
C VAL A 197 3.83 9.22 8.68
N PHE A 198 3.47 10.47 8.40
CA PHE A 198 4.29 11.63 8.71
C PHE A 198 4.58 11.74 10.21
N PHE A 199 3.55 11.68 11.05
CA PHE A 199 3.70 11.67 12.50
C PHE A 199 4.52 10.49 13.01
N THR A 200 4.26 9.26 12.51
CA THR A 200 4.97 8.04 12.93
C THR A 200 6.46 8.12 12.58
N SER A 201 6.79 8.67 11.41
CA SER A 201 8.17 8.87 10.96
C SER A 201 8.91 9.89 11.83
N LEU A 202 8.26 11.01 12.19
CA LEU A 202 8.82 11.98 13.14
C LEU A 202 9.01 11.35 14.52
N LEU A 203 8.00 10.63 15.03
CA LEU A 203 8.05 9.98 16.32
C LEU A 203 9.17 8.93 16.40
N ALA A 204 9.32 8.09 15.38
CA ALA A 204 10.39 7.09 15.31
C ALA A 204 11.78 7.75 15.21
N SER A 205 11.91 8.83 14.42
CA SER A 205 13.14 9.63 14.33
C SER A 205 13.50 10.31 15.65
N ALA A 206 12.52 10.59 16.52
CA ALA A 206 12.72 11.07 17.86
C ALA A 206 13.01 9.94 18.90
N GLY A 207 12.97 8.67 18.45
CA GLY A 207 13.18 7.49 19.30
C GLY A 207 11.95 7.04 20.07
N GLY A 208 10.74 7.36 19.59
CA GLY A 208 9.47 6.92 20.16
C GLY A 208 8.73 5.94 19.26
N SER A 209 7.63 5.41 19.78
CA SER A 209 6.70 4.54 19.08
C SER A 209 5.26 4.83 19.48
N VAL A 210 4.30 4.46 18.64
CA VAL A 210 2.86 4.63 18.93
C VAL A 210 2.41 3.59 19.93
N LEU A 211 2.76 2.31 19.69
CA LEU A 211 2.49 1.19 20.57
C LEU A 211 3.80 0.57 21.06
N ASP A 212 3.71 -0.21 22.14
CA ASP A 212 4.79 -1.07 22.62
C ASP A 212 5.08 -2.23 21.66
N GLU A 213 6.12 -2.99 21.93
CA GLU A 213 6.53 -4.14 21.11
C GLU A 213 5.46 -5.25 21.02
N THR A 214 4.56 -5.33 22.00
CA THR A 214 3.45 -6.27 21.99
C THR A 214 2.30 -5.84 21.09
N GLY A 215 2.27 -4.58 20.65
CA GLY A 215 1.18 -3.97 19.88
C GLY A 215 -0.13 -3.77 20.67
N ARG A 216 -0.07 -3.87 22.00
CA ARG A 216 -1.26 -3.88 22.88
C ARG A 216 -1.40 -2.63 23.76
N HIS A 217 -0.32 -1.89 24.00
CA HIS A 217 -0.34 -0.73 24.89
C HIS A 217 0.21 0.50 24.19
N VAL A 218 -0.35 1.65 24.57
CA VAL A 218 0.11 2.96 24.06
C VAL A 218 1.50 3.27 24.60
N ALA A 219 2.47 3.49 23.70
CA ALA A 219 3.87 3.80 24.02
C ALA A 219 4.29 5.24 23.69
N LEU A 220 3.35 6.14 23.44
CA LEU A 220 3.59 7.55 23.12
C LEU A 220 4.34 8.24 24.28
N ALA A 221 5.68 8.09 24.34
CA ALA A 221 6.52 8.68 25.37
C ALA A 221 6.53 10.22 25.27
N GLN A 222 6.60 10.91 26.43
CA GLN A 222 6.40 12.36 26.50
C GLN A 222 7.37 13.14 25.62
N ARG A 223 8.68 12.89 25.75
CA ARG A 223 9.71 13.66 25.03
C ARG A 223 9.68 13.42 23.51
N PRO A 224 9.75 12.18 23.01
CA PRO A 224 9.69 11.94 21.55
C PRO A 224 8.39 12.46 20.91
N THR A 225 7.25 12.25 21.57
CA THR A 225 5.96 12.71 21.04
C THR A 225 5.90 14.24 20.97
N ARG A 226 6.40 14.94 22.02
CA ARG A 226 6.49 16.41 22.01
C ARG A 226 7.36 16.91 20.86
N GLN A 227 8.53 16.29 20.63
CA GLN A 227 9.44 16.68 19.55
C GLN A 227 8.79 16.51 18.17
N ALA A 228 8.11 15.39 17.94
CA ALA A 228 7.37 15.15 16.70
C ALA A 228 6.28 16.21 16.46
N LEU A 229 5.44 16.46 17.47
CA LEU A 229 4.37 17.45 17.39
C LEU A 229 4.88 18.88 17.22
N ALA A 230 5.98 19.23 17.87
CA ALA A 230 6.61 20.55 17.75
C ALA A 230 7.12 20.82 16.32
N ILE A 231 7.65 19.80 15.65
CA ILE A 231 8.04 19.91 14.22
C ILE A 231 6.81 20.09 13.34
N MET A 232 5.76 19.31 13.55
CA MET A 232 4.51 19.44 12.79
C MET A 232 3.91 20.84 12.93
N GLN A 233 3.82 21.32 14.17
CA GLN A 233 3.34 22.68 14.46
C GLN A 233 4.22 23.73 13.81
N ARG A 234 5.55 23.64 13.99
CA ARG A 234 6.50 24.60 13.43
C ARG A 234 6.42 24.67 11.89
N LEU A 235 6.31 23.51 11.22
CA LEU A 235 6.13 23.46 9.78
C LEU A 235 4.85 24.21 9.38
N ALA A 236 3.74 23.95 10.06
CA ALA A 236 2.45 24.53 9.72
C ALA A 236 2.35 26.04 10.03
N ASP A 237 3.11 26.52 11.01
CA ASP A 237 3.14 27.95 11.41
C ASP A 237 4.21 28.73 10.65
N SER A 238 5.14 28.05 9.95
CA SER A 238 6.23 28.70 9.21
C SER A 238 5.72 29.39 7.93
N PRO A 239 6.31 30.52 7.54
CA PRO A 239 6.12 31.09 6.20
C PRO A 239 6.48 30.13 5.06
N ALA A 240 7.33 29.14 5.33
CA ALA A 240 7.69 28.06 4.41
C ALA A 240 6.63 26.96 4.29
N SER A 241 5.52 27.03 5.04
CA SER A 241 4.41 26.09 4.90
C SER A 241 3.74 26.26 3.54
N ASP A 242 3.49 25.14 2.83
CA ASP A 242 2.60 25.22 1.66
C ASP A 242 1.20 25.65 2.11
N PRO A 243 0.59 26.67 1.49
CA PRO A 243 -0.79 27.05 1.79
C PRO A 243 -1.80 25.90 1.68
N ALA A 244 -1.53 24.90 0.84
CA ALA A 244 -2.35 23.72 0.66
C ALA A 244 -2.01 22.58 1.65
N LEU A 245 -1.09 22.77 2.60
CA LEU A 245 -0.60 21.71 3.49
C LEU A 245 -1.74 20.87 4.10
N SER A 246 -2.83 21.49 4.57
CA SER A 246 -3.94 20.78 5.21
C SER A 246 -4.80 19.93 4.28
N THR A 247 -4.60 20.05 2.96
CA THR A 247 -5.34 19.31 1.92
C THR A 247 -4.38 18.56 0.98
N ALA A 248 -3.08 18.62 1.27
CA ALA A 248 -2.06 18.00 0.43
C ALA A 248 -1.86 16.53 0.77
N ARG A 249 -1.86 15.70 -0.26
CA ARG A 249 -1.42 14.32 -0.30
C ARG A 249 -0.16 14.19 -1.15
N GLU A 250 0.26 12.98 -1.44
CA GLU A 250 1.47 12.68 -2.21
C GLU A 250 1.46 13.35 -3.58
N ASP A 251 0.34 13.23 -4.32
CA ASP A 251 0.22 13.78 -5.67
C ASP A 251 0.13 15.31 -5.70
N GLN A 252 -0.58 15.93 -4.75
CA GLN A 252 -0.62 17.40 -4.66
C GLN A 252 0.78 17.96 -4.38
N ALA A 253 1.53 17.32 -3.46
CA ALA A 253 2.92 17.70 -3.18
C ALA A 253 3.81 17.53 -4.42
N ARG A 254 3.70 16.40 -5.14
CA ARG A 254 4.41 16.14 -6.39
C ARG A 254 4.11 17.19 -7.45
N LEU A 255 2.84 17.40 -7.76
CA LEU A 255 2.40 18.38 -8.78
C LEU A 255 2.91 19.79 -8.45
N ARG A 256 2.84 20.18 -7.17
CA ARG A 256 3.35 21.47 -6.73
C ARG A 256 4.88 21.58 -6.92
N PHE A 257 5.63 20.52 -6.61
CA PHE A 257 7.09 20.47 -6.80
C PHE A 257 7.46 20.57 -8.29
N GLU A 258 6.75 19.86 -9.15
CA GLU A 258 6.93 19.88 -10.60
C GLU A 258 6.68 21.24 -11.24
N THR A 259 5.96 22.17 -10.56
CA THR A 259 5.86 23.58 -11.02
C THR A 259 7.13 24.40 -10.78
N GLY A 260 8.13 23.85 -10.08
CA GLY A 260 9.35 24.56 -9.71
C GLY A 260 9.21 25.56 -8.56
N LYS A 261 8.01 25.70 -7.96
CA LYS A 261 7.68 26.71 -6.93
C LYS A 261 7.84 26.19 -5.49
N ALA A 262 8.72 25.22 -5.27
CA ALA A 262 9.03 24.72 -3.95
C ALA A 262 10.51 24.31 -3.90
N VAL A 263 11.10 24.39 -2.72
CA VAL A 263 12.53 24.07 -2.51
C VAL A 263 12.69 22.64 -1.96
N PHE A 264 11.76 22.21 -1.13
CA PHE A 264 11.79 20.90 -0.49
C PHE A 264 10.47 20.15 -0.65
N MET A 265 10.55 18.84 -0.80
CA MET A 265 9.40 17.94 -0.78
C MET A 265 9.75 16.66 -0.04
N ILE A 266 8.87 16.25 0.87
CA ILE A 266 8.88 14.91 1.45
C ILE A 266 7.93 14.05 0.63
N ASN A 267 8.47 13.00 -0.01
CA ASN A 267 7.63 12.12 -0.83
C ASN A 267 8.34 10.80 -1.14
N TYR A 268 7.60 9.89 -1.75
CA TYR A 268 8.07 8.57 -2.17
C TYR A 268 8.82 8.61 -3.52
N PRO A 269 9.60 7.57 -3.85
CA PRO A 269 10.42 7.50 -5.07
C PRO A 269 9.69 7.67 -6.40
N PHE A 270 8.39 7.42 -6.48
CA PHE A 270 7.60 7.59 -7.72
C PHE A 270 7.64 9.01 -8.28
N VAL A 271 7.96 9.99 -7.46
CA VAL A 271 8.10 11.39 -7.91
C VAL A 271 9.25 11.59 -8.87
N TRP A 272 10.28 10.73 -8.83
CA TRP A 272 11.43 10.81 -9.73
C TRP A 272 11.08 10.48 -11.18
N PRO A 273 10.53 9.30 -11.53
CA PRO A 273 10.08 9.06 -12.90
C PRO A 273 9.00 10.05 -13.34
N SER A 274 8.11 10.48 -12.44
CA SER A 274 7.09 11.48 -12.76
C SER A 274 7.71 12.81 -13.17
N ALA A 275 8.63 13.37 -12.40
CA ALA A 275 9.29 14.63 -12.73
C ALA A 275 10.10 14.53 -14.03
N ASN A 276 10.82 13.42 -14.26
CA ASN A 276 11.55 13.22 -15.52
C ASN A 276 10.64 13.18 -16.75
N GLN A 277 9.41 12.71 -16.60
CA GLN A 277 8.43 12.65 -17.67
C GLN A 277 7.67 13.97 -17.86
N ASN A 278 7.23 14.60 -16.77
CA ASN A 278 6.24 15.69 -16.79
C ASN A 278 6.86 17.08 -16.60
N ALA A 279 8.04 17.18 -15.97
CA ALA A 279 8.73 18.43 -15.66
C ALA A 279 10.27 18.25 -15.76
N PRO A 280 10.80 17.89 -16.95
CA PRO A 280 12.23 17.60 -17.13
C PRO A 280 13.12 18.80 -16.75
N GLU A 281 12.66 20.04 -16.91
CA GLU A 281 13.35 21.26 -16.51
C GLU A 281 13.50 21.38 -14.97
N VAL A 282 12.60 20.77 -14.20
CA VAL A 282 12.71 20.66 -12.73
C VAL A 282 13.53 19.43 -12.36
N ALA A 283 13.33 18.32 -13.05
CA ALA A 283 13.99 17.05 -12.76
C ALA A 283 15.52 17.14 -12.82
N VAL A 284 16.10 17.89 -13.76
CA VAL A 284 17.55 18.11 -13.88
C VAL A 284 18.17 18.77 -12.64
N HIS A 285 17.35 19.49 -11.88
CA HIS A 285 17.72 20.18 -10.64
C HIS A 285 17.26 19.42 -9.37
N MET A 286 16.61 18.26 -9.50
CA MET A 286 16.22 17.46 -8.33
C MET A 286 17.44 16.81 -7.67
N GLY A 287 17.55 17.05 -6.35
CA GLY A 287 18.41 16.32 -5.46
C GLY A 287 17.57 15.43 -4.54
N TRP A 288 18.22 14.49 -3.91
CA TRP A 288 17.63 13.58 -2.95
C TRP A 288 18.53 13.42 -1.74
N ALA A 289 17.92 13.24 -0.59
CA ALA A 289 18.62 13.01 0.65
C ALA A 289 17.78 12.11 1.56
N ARG A 290 18.43 11.64 2.63
CA ARG A 290 17.71 10.98 3.73
C ARG A 290 16.69 11.95 4.32
N TRP A 291 15.56 11.43 4.78
CA TRP A 291 14.59 12.23 5.50
C TRP A 291 15.24 12.96 6.68
N PRO A 292 14.95 14.26 6.92
CA PRO A 292 15.64 15.01 7.96
C PRO A 292 15.40 14.44 9.36
N GLY A 293 16.44 14.44 10.19
CA GLY A 293 16.32 14.02 11.60
C GLY A 293 15.44 14.97 12.42
N VAL A 294 14.89 14.45 13.50
CA VAL A 294 14.21 15.27 14.53
C VAL A 294 15.24 15.98 15.41
N THR A 295 16.36 15.31 15.65
CA THR A 295 17.51 15.78 16.42
C THR A 295 18.79 15.48 15.67
N GLU A 296 19.88 16.17 16.00
CA GLU A 296 21.19 15.98 15.32
C GLU A 296 21.89 14.68 15.73
N ASP A 297 21.59 14.18 16.93
CA ASP A 297 22.24 13.00 17.54
C ASP A 297 21.62 11.67 17.09
N ARG A 298 20.55 11.69 16.31
CA ARG A 298 19.87 10.47 15.85
C ARG A 298 19.59 10.48 14.37
N PRO A 299 19.85 9.33 13.68
CA PRO A 299 19.45 9.18 12.29
C PRO A 299 17.91 9.17 12.18
N SER A 300 17.41 9.72 11.09
CA SER A 300 15.98 9.63 10.79
C SER A 300 15.55 8.18 10.53
N ARG A 301 14.34 7.85 10.94
CA ARG A 301 13.70 6.56 10.70
C ARG A 301 12.28 6.80 10.18
N VAL A 302 12.04 6.40 8.96
CA VAL A 302 10.74 6.57 8.33
C VAL A 302 9.88 5.30 8.44
N ALA A 303 8.57 5.45 8.41
CA ALA A 303 7.67 4.31 8.34
C ALA A 303 7.82 3.60 6.99
N ILE A 304 7.97 2.27 7.02
CA ILE A 304 7.95 1.47 5.79
C ILE A 304 6.54 1.47 5.18
N GLY A 305 6.49 1.62 3.87
CA GLY A 305 5.35 1.38 3.03
C GLY A 305 5.60 0.26 2.03
N GLY A 306 4.68 0.06 1.11
CA GLY A 306 4.79 -0.92 0.04
C GLY A 306 3.61 -1.87 -0.04
N ILE A 307 3.75 -2.90 -0.86
CA ILE A 307 2.70 -3.86 -1.18
C ILE A 307 3.18 -5.27 -0.86
N ASN A 308 2.34 -5.99 -0.14
CA ASN A 308 2.46 -7.44 0.07
C ASN A 308 1.40 -8.17 -0.77
N LEU A 309 1.72 -9.33 -1.33
CA LEU A 309 0.78 -10.19 -2.05
C LEU A 309 0.19 -11.24 -1.11
N GLY A 310 -1.05 -11.01 -0.69
CA GLY A 310 -1.85 -11.95 0.11
C GLY A 310 -2.66 -12.89 -0.78
N ILE A 311 -2.98 -14.08 -0.27
CA ILE A 311 -3.86 -15.05 -0.94
C ILE A 311 -5.20 -15.05 -0.22
N GLY A 312 -6.28 -14.79 -0.95
CA GLY A 312 -7.63 -14.78 -0.40
C GLY A 312 -8.03 -16.14 0.19
N ALA A 313 -8.52 -16.13 1.42
CA ALA A 313 -8.88 -17.36 2.13
C ALA A 313 -10.04 -18.12 1.48
N TYR A 314 -10.89 -17.42 0.73
CA TYR A 314 -12.06 -17.97 0.04
C TYR A 314 -11.80 -18.28 -1.43
N SER A 315 -10.56 -18.09 -1.93
CA SER A 315 -10.21 -18.41 -3.32
C SER A 315 -10.56 -19.85 -3.67
N ARG A 316 -11.11 -20.04 -4.85
CA ARG A 316 -11.40 -21.39 -5.39
C ARG A 316 -10.13 -22.12 -5.85
N HIS A 317 -9.03 -21.38 -6.03
CA HIS A 317 -7.78 -21.89 -6.58
C HIS A 317 -6.56 -21.48 -5.75
N PRO A 318 -6.54 -21.72 -4.43
CA PRO A 318 -5.50 -21.18 -3.54
C PRO A 318 -4.09 -21.61 -3.94
N GLU A 319 -3.88 -22.88 -4.33
CA GLU A 319 -2.55 -23.35 -4.75
C GLU A 319 -2.04 -22.66 -6.03
N LEU A 320 -2.92 -22.42 -6.98
CA LEU A 320 -2.57 -21.67 -8.20
C LEU A 320 -2.32 -20.19 -7.86
N ALA A 321 -3.08 -19.61 -6.94
CA ALA A 321 -2.88 -18.25 -6.46
C ALA A 321 -1.52 -18.08 -5.76
N PHE A 322 -1.08 -19.03 -4.93
CA PHE A 322 0.27 -19.04 -4.36
C PHE A 322 1.36 -19.09 -5.45
N ARG A 323 1.21 -19.96 -6.46
CA ARG A 323 2.15 -20.04 -7.58
C ARG A 323 2.20 -18.73 -8.36
N ALA A 324 1.05 -18.14 -8.66
CA ALA A 324 0.94 -16.87 -9.35
C ALA A 324 1.56 -15.71 -8.55
N ALA A 325 1.27 -15.61 -7.26
CA ALA A 325 1.84 -14.59 -6.38
C ALA A 325 3.37 -14.76 -6.21
N THR A 326 3.89 -15.99 -6.16
CA THR A 326 5.33 -16.25 -6.16
C THR A 326 5.99 -15.74 -7.46
N CYS A 327 5.38 -15.98 -8.61
CA CYS A 327 5.85 -15.45 -9.89
C CYS A 327 5.82 -13.91 -9.88
N LEU A 328 4.69 -13.30 -9.52
CA LEU A 328 4.53 -11.84 -9.46
C LEU A 328 5.54 -11.19 -8.53
N ALA A 329 5.81 -11.77 -7.35
CA ALA A 329 6.82 -11.27 -6.40
C ALA A 329 8.26 -11.61 -6.81
N GLY A 330 8.47 -12.23 -7.95
CA GLY A 330 9.79 -12.64 -8.43
C GLY A 330 10.68 -11.48 -8.86
N GLN A 331 11.97 -11.75 -8.96
CA GLN A 331 13.02 -10.75 -9.26
C GLN A 331 12.74 -9.95 -10.53
N ALA A 332 12.31 -10.62 -11.61
CA ALA A 332 12.05 -9.98 -12.90
C ALA A 332 10.97 -8.90 -12.82
N HIS A 333 9.88 -9.17 -12.08
CA HIS A 333 8.75 -8.24 -11.97
C HIS A 333 9.04 -7.11 -10.99
N GLN A 334 9.75 -7.36 -9.89
CA GLN A 334 10.20 -6.30 -8.99
C GLN A 334 11.20 -5.35 -9.67
N ARG A 335 12.12 -5.89 -10.48
CA ARG A 335 13.04 -5.09 -11.31
C ARG A 335 12.27 -4.23 -12.32
N MET A 336 11.30 -4.79 -13.01
CA MET A 336 10.45 -4.06 -13.96
C MET A 336 9.68 -2.94 -13.26
N ALA A 337 9.10 -3.21 -12.08
CA ALA A 337 8.39 -2.22 -11.28
C ALA A 337 9.32 -1.07 -10.83
N ALA A 338 10.55 -1.39 -10.42
CA ALA A 338 11.54 -0.39 -10.04
C ALA A 338 11.92 0.52 -11.22
N ILE A 339 12.15 -0.06 -12.40
CA ILE A 339 12.61 0.68 -13.59
C ILE A 339 11.51 1.55 -14.19
N ARG A 340 10.27 1.05 -14.29
CA ARG A 340 9.18 1.72 -15.00
C ARG A 340 8.31 2.60 -14.11
N ALA A 341 7.99 2.10 -12.92
CA ALA A 341 7.07 2.76 -11.99
C ALA A 341 7.77 3.46 -10.83
N GLY A 342 9.10 3.31 -10.69
CA GLY A 342 9.81 3.84 -9.53
C GLY A 342 9.41 3.17 -8.21
N LEU A 343 8.84 1.96 -8.27
CA LEU A 343 8.43 1.19 -7.10
C LEU A 343 9.63 0.40 -6.54
N PRO A 344 10.12 0.72 -5.35
CA PRO A 344 11.31 0.09 -4.80
C PRO A 344 11.13 -1.42 -4.58
N PRO A 345 12.12 -2.24 -4.95
CA PRO A 345 12.02 -3.68 -4.77
C PRO A 345 12.21 -4.09 -3.31
N THR A 346 11.63 -5.22 -2.93
CA THR A 346 11.90 -5.86 -1.63
C THR A 346 13.14 -6.75 -1.67
N ILE A 347 13.56 -7.20 -2.86
CA ILE A 347 14.76 -8.02 -3.07
C ILE A 347 15.98 -7.13 -3.04
N GLU A 348 16.83 -7.33 -2.02
CA GLU A 348 17.97 -6.45 -1.75
C GLU A 348 18.98 -6.37 -2.90
N ALA A 349 19.30 -7.50 -3.53
CA ALA A 349 20.27 -7.55 -4.63
C ALA A 349 19.88 -6.69 -5.86
N LEU A 350 18.59 -6.35 -6.01
CA LEU A 350 18.14 -5.51 -7.12
C LEU A 350 18.65 -4.06 -7.02
N TYR A 351 19.03 -3.59 -5.83
CA TYR A 351 19.62 -2.27 -5.65
C TYR A 351 21.04 -2.17 -6.23
N ASP A 352 21.70 -3.29 -6.49
CA ASP A 352 23.02 -3.35 -7.12
C ASP A 352 22.94 -3.58 -8.64
N ALA A 353 21.75 -3.86 -9.17
CA ALA A 353 21.54 -4.09 -10.60
C ALA A 353 21.79 -2.79 -11.40
N PRO A 354 22.66 -2.80 -12.42
CA PRO A 354 23.01 -1.60 -13.19
C PRO A 354 21.82 -0.88 -13.80
N GLU A 355 20.85 -1.62 -14.31
CA GLU A 355 19.64 -1.07 -14.92
C GLU A 355 18.70 -0.42 -13.90
N VAL A 356 18.66 -0.90 -12.66
CA VAL A 356 17.91 -0.27 -11.56
C VAL A 356 18.62 1.02 -11.13
N ARG A 357 19.94 0.98 -10.93
CA ARG A 357 20.76 2.16 -10.60
C ARG A 357 20.67 3.26 -11.64
N ALA A 358 20.65 2.90 -12.92
CA ALA A 358 20.49 3.86 -14.00
C ALA A 358 19.15 4.62 -13.95
N LYS A 359 18.09 4.00 -13.44
CA LYS A 359 16.75 4.60 -13.31
C LYS A 359 16.48 5.19 -11.93
N LEU A 360 17.08 4.64 -10.90
CA LEU A 360 16.99 5.11 -9.52
C LEU A 360 18.40 5.49 -9.02
N PRO A 361 18.91 6.68 -9.38
CA PRO A 361 20.26 7.10 -9.03
C PRO A 361 20.49 7.22 -7.51
N PHE A 362 19.41 7.22 -6.73
CA PHE A 362 19.38 7.19 -5.27
C PHE A 362 19.22 5.78 -4.67
N ALA A 363 19.47 4.71 -5.44
CA ALA A 363 19.21 3.31 -5.02
C ALA A 363 19.93 2.96 -3.71
N ASP A 364 21.19 3.38 -3.51
CA ASP A 364 21.94 3.10 -2.27
C ASP A 364 21.33 3.80 -1.06
N LEU A 365 20.97 5.07 -1.22
CA LEU A 365 20.28 5.84 -0.16
C LEU A 365 18.92 5.20 0.19
N LEU A 366 18.17 4.80 -0.82
CA LEU A 366 16.87 4.19 -0.65
C LEU A 366 16.98 2.84 0.06
N ARG A 367 17.92 1.99 -0.33
CA ARG A 367 18.22 0.72 0.35
C ARG A 367 18.58 0.94 1.81
N ALA A 368 19.47 1.89 2.10
CA ALA A 368 19.84 2.22 3.47
C ALA A 368 18.65 2.74 4.28
N THR A 369 17.82 3.62 3.69
CA THR A 369 16.61 4.12 4.32
C THR A 369 15.61 3.01 4.64
N LEU A 370 15.41 2.07 3.70
CA LEU A 370 14.51 0.93 3.89
C LEU A 370 15.02 -0.05 4.94
N LYS A 371 16.35 -0.26 5.06
CA LYS A 371 16.91 -1.10 6.12
C LYS A 371 16.67 -0.54 7.53
N ASP A 372 16.66 0.78 7.66
CA ASP A 372 16.42 1.48 8.93
C ASP A 372 14.93 1.78 9.17
N ALA A 373 14.07 1.51 8.20
CA ALA A 373 12.65 1.84 8.28
C ALA A 373 11.94 1.10 9.43
N VAL A 374 10.94 1.76 10.02
CA VAL A 374 10.16 1.21 11.12
C VAL A 374 8.82 0.68 10.63
N GLN A 375 8.34 -0.38 11.29
CA GLN A 375 6.98 -0.85 11.09
C GLN A 375 5.99 0.14 11.72
N ARG A 376 4.91 0.46 11.00
CA ARG A 376 3.71 0.99 11.64
C ARG A 376 3.15 -0.10 12.57
N PRO A 377 2.39 0.24 13.63
CA PRO A 377 1.92 -0.75 14.59
C PRO A 377 1.31 -2.01 13.95
N PRO A 378 1.91 -3.20 14.11
CA PRO A 378 1.42 -4.45 13.48
C PRO A 378 0.25 -5.05 14.28
N THR A 379 -0.87 -4.34 14.35
CA THR A 379 -2.08 -4.70 15.08
C THR A 379 -3.28 -4.75 14.14
N PRO A 380 -4.25 -5.67 14.36
CA PRO A 380 -5.51 -5.69 13.61
C PRO A 380 -6.32 -4.38 13.71
N LEU A 381 -6.07 -3.59 14.75
CA LEU A 381 -6.74 -2.31 15.03
C LEU A 381 -6.01 -1.10 14.41
N TYR A 382 -5.05 -1.35 13.51
CA TYR A 382 -4.21 -0.26 12.96
C TYR A 382 -5.04 0.84 12.28
N ASN A 383 -6.07 0.47 11.53
CA ASN A 383 -6.93 1.44 10.86
C ASN A 383 -7.57 2.44 11.84
N ASP A 384 -8.09 1.92 12.97
CA ASP A 384 -8.71 2.76 14.00
C ASP A 384 -7.67 3.66 14.68
N ILE A 385 -6.45 3.14 14.87
CA ILE A 385 -5.34 3.92 15.41
C ILE A 385 -4.93 5.04 14.45
N SER A 386 -4.83 4.75 13.16
CA SER A 386 -4.52 5.74 12.13
C SER A 386 -5.56 6.85 12.06
N LEU A 387 -6.84 6.48 12.07
CA LEU A 387 -7.94 7.44 12.15
C LEU A 387 -7.89 8.29 13.43
N ALA A 388 -7.57 7.68 14.57
CA ALA A 388 -7.44 8.40 15.84
C ALA A 388 -6.29 9.42 15.80
N ILE A 389 -5.16 9.05 15.20
CA ILE A 389 -4.00 9.94 15.05
C ILE A 389 -4.34 11.07 14.06
N SER A 390 -4.78 10.75 12.86
CA SER A 390 -5.03 11.73 11.81
C SER A 390 -6.14 12.73 12.21
N ARG A 391 -7.21 12.29 12.87
CA ARG A 391 -8.26 13.17 13.42
C ARG A 391 -7.76 14.08 14.54
N THR A 392 -6.83 13.59 15.37
CA THR A 392 -6.30 14.38 16.50
C THR A 392 -5.32 15.45 16.03
N LEU A 393 -4.54 15.16 14.97
CA LEU A 393 -3.45 16.01 14.51
C LEU A 393 -3.81 16.91 13.33
N HIS A 394 -4.98 16.74 12.72
CA HIS A 394 -5.43 17.58 11.63
C HIS A 394 -6.34 18.72 12.13
N PRO A 395 -6.18 19.96 11.59
CA PRO A 395 -5.04 20.40 10.78
C PRO A 395 -3.78 20.62 11.64
N MET A 396 -2.59 20.41 11.07
CA MET A 396 -1.32 20.54 11.80
C MET A 396 -1.15 21.90 12.48
N LYS A 397 -1.71 22.97 11.91
CA LYS A 397 -1.71 24.34 12.49
C LYS A 397 -2.44 24.43 13.83
N ALA A 398 -3.37 23.52 14.12
CA ALA A 398 -4.10 23.50 15.39
C ALA A 398 -3.36 22.73 16.51
N ILE A 399 -2.21 22.14 16.22
CA ILE A 399 -1.45 21.34 17.18
C ILE A 399 -0.90 22.22 18.29
N VAL A 400 -1.17 21.78 19.53
CA VAL A 400 -0.52 22.29 20.76
C VAL A 400 0.13 21.10 21.44
N PRO A 401 1.46 20.92 21.39
CA PRO A 401 2.14 19.68 21.73
C PRO A 401 1.72 19.10 23.09
N ASP A 402 1.74 19.88 24.16
CA ASP A 402 1.44 19.39 25.51
C ASP A 402 -0.03 18.97 25.71
N ARG A 403 -0.95 19.68 25.06
CA ARG A 403 -2.37 19.31 25.02
C ARG A 403 -2.56 18.02 24.23
N ASP A 404 -1.97 17.97 23.04
CA ASP A 404 -2.30 16.95 22.06
C ASP A 404 -1.59 15.62 22.32
N ILE A 405 -0.50 15.58 23.09
CA ILE A 405 0.03 14.30 23.62
C ILE A 405 -1.03 13.59 24.48
N LYS A 406 -1.73 14.31 25.36
CA LYS A 406 -2.78 13.73 26.21
C LYS A 406 -3.96 13.24 25.36
N ARG A 407 -4.37 14.04 24.37
CA ARG A 407 -5.46 13.70 23.43
C ARG A 407 -5.12 12.48 22.59
N LEU A 408 -3.90 12.41 22.02
CA LEU A 408 -3.41 11.27 21.26
C LEU A 408 -3.40 9.98 22.09
N ARG A 409 -2.82 10.02 23.28
CA ARG A 409 -2.82 8.86 24.17
C ARG A 409 -4.22 8.35 24.48
N ALA A 410 -5.16 9.25 24.74
CA ALA A 410 -6.56 8.90 24.98
C ALA A 410 -7.23 8.34 23.73
N ALA A 411 -7.01 8.95 22.55
CA ALA A 411 -7.60 8.52 21.29
C ALA A 411 -7.08 7.13 20.85
N VAL A 412 -5.75 6.92 20.90
CA VAL A 412 -5.15 5.62 20.57
C VAL A 412 -5.59 4.53 21.56
N ARG A 413 -5.74 4.88 22.87
CA ARG A 413 -6.24 3.92 23.85
C ARG A 413 -7.69 3.50 23.59
N ARG A 414 -8.57 4.43 23.18
CA ARG A 414 -9.94 4.11 22.75
C ARG A 414 -9.94 3.22 21.50
N ALA A 415 -9.11 3.55 20.50
CA ALA A 415 -8.96 2.73 19.29
C ALA A 415 -8.55 1.28 19.63
N LEU A 416 -7.59 1.09 20.54
CA LEU A 416 -7.17 -0.25 21.01
C LEU A 416 -8.26 -1.03 21.75
N ARG A 417 -9.31 -0.38 22.22
CA ARG A 417 -10.46 -1.02 22.89
C ARG A 417 -11.67 -1.18 21.97
N SER A 418 -11.54 -0.80 20.69
CA SER A 418 -12.67 -0.70 19.77
C SER A 418 -13.80 0.19 20.31
N GLU A 419 -13.48 1.11 21.22
CA GLU A 419 -14.39 2.11 21.75
C GLU A 419 -14.51 3.23 20.73
N GLY A 420 -15.45 3.06 19.82
CA GLY A 420 -15.84 3.91 18.73
C GLY A 420 -15.11 5.25 18.50
N LEU A 421 -14.74 5.48 17.27
CA LEU A 421 -14.23 6.77 16.76
C LEU A 421 -15.40 7.75 16.44
N LEU A 422 -16.55 7.54 17.06
CA LEU A 422 -17.74 8.38 16.93
C LEU A 422 -17.55 9.73 17.63
#